data_2e5d94aaa94f92b69804d08410eb314e
#
_entry.id   2e5d94aaa94f92b69804d08410eb314e
#
_cell.length_a   1.000
_cell.length_b   1.000
_cell.length_c   1.000
_cell.angle_alpha   90.00
_cell.angle_beta   90.00
_cell.angle_gamma   90.00
#
_symmetry.space_group_name_H-M   'P 1'
#
loop_
_entity.id
_entity.type
_entity.pdbx_description
1 polymer ?
#
loop_
_entity_poly.entity_id
_entity_poly.type
_entity_poly.pdbx_seq_one_letter_code
_entity_poly.pdbx_strand_id
1 'polypeptide(L)'
;MRQKSKAGADEPGNTRDRIKSVAAEFYVLKGHDGFSFGDIATVIGTTRANIHHHFGNKSQLMKELIEDIAVNAEARIVQHWMKGSASFAQRLAAQLDDLKSFYDRYNQNDGDRHVWSPLSRLRHDLPVLGAEAVAALERVNATYDRCLKHAVTSALQAGDLRADVQPDDVVRIFRITLLSCPPMTQDTGSFQEIQLLFGALARTVGAIK
;
A
#
# COMPACT_ATOMS: atom_id res chain seq x y z
N MET A 1 -21.60 12.84 46.59
CA MET A 1 -20.78 13.61 45.65
C MET A 1 -20.16 12.67 44.65
N ARG A 2 -20.70 12.60 43.42
CA ARG A 2 -20.14 11.80 42.32
C ARG A 2 -19.16 12.69 41.55
N GLN A 3 -17.87 12.38 41.61
CA GLN A 3 -16.88 12.98 40.73
C GLN A 3 -17.15 12.53 39.26
N LYS A 4 -17.47 13.50 38.40
CA LYS A 4 -17.42 13.34 36.96
C LYS A 4 -15.96 13.25 36.56
N SER A 5 -15.51 12.08 36.08
CA SER A 5 -14.22 11.95 35.42
C SER A 5 -14.26 12.81 34.13
N LYS A 6 -13.34 13.78 34.06
CA LYS A 6 -13.06 14.54 32.86
C LYS A 6 -12.57 13.53 31.80
N ALA A 7 -13.34 13.36 30.72
CA ALA A 7 -12.82 12.76 29.51
C ALA A 7 -11.54 13.51 29.11
N GLY A 8 -10.46 12.77 28.91
CA GLY A 8 -9.18 13.34 28.52
C GLY A 8 -9.33 14.18 27.25
N ALA A 9 -8.84 15.40 27.30
CA ALA A 9 -8.72 16.24 26.12
C ALA A 9 -7.75 15.53 25.18
N ASP A 10 -8.24 15.12 23.99
CA ASP A 10 -7.43 14.59 22.90
C ASP A 10 -6.34 15.64 22.55
N GLU A 11 -5.08 15.27 22.62
CA GLU A 11 -4.00 16.13 22.15
C GLU A 11 -4.18 16.40 20.65
N PRO A 12 -3.96 17.65 20.17
CA PRO A 12 -4.24 18.03 18.77
C PRO A 12 -3.56 17.14 17.71
N GLY A 13 -2.38 16.59 17.99
CA GLY A 13 -1.68 15.64 17.12
C GLY A 13 -2.39 14.29 16.97
N ASN A 14 -2.94 13.77 18.05
CA ASN A 14 -3.66 12.49 18.05
C ASN A 14 -4.97 12.57 17.23
N THR A 15 -5.74 13.66 17.35
CA THR A 15 -6.99 13.83 16.58
C THR A 15 -6.74 13.92 15.09
N ARG A 16 -5.71 14.65 14.64
CA ARG A 16 -5.36 14.78 13.23
C ARG A 16 -4.96 13.45 12.62
N ASP A 17 -4.16 12.66 13.30
CA ASP A 17 -3.72 11.34 12.86
C ASP A 17 -4.88 10.33 12.82
N ARG A 18 -5.80 10.40 13.79
CA ARG A 18 -7.04 9.59 13.77
C ARG A 18 -7.92 9.92 12.58
N ILE A 19 -8.08 11.21 12.23
CA ILE A 19 -8.81 11.63 11.03
C ILE A 19 -8.16 11.03 9.79
N LYS A 20 -6.84 11.14 9.64
CA LYS A 20 -6.09 10.59 8.49
C LYS A 20 -6.21 9.08 8.40
N SER A 21 -6.12 8.37 9.52
CA SER A 21 -6.25 6.91 9.56
C SER A 21 -7.62 6.45 9.06
N VAL A 22 -8.71 7.02 9.57
CA VAL A 22 -10.08 6.68 9.14
C VAL A 22 -10.32 7.09 7.68
N ALA A 23 -9.82 8.27 7.28
CA ALA A 23 -9.92 8.73 5.90
C ALA A 23 -9.18 7.80 4.93
N ALA A 24 -8.01 7.29 5.31
CA ALA A 24 -7.25 6.33 4.50
C ALA A 24 -8.01 5.01 4.32
N GLU A 25 -8.67 4.49 5.35
CA GLU A 25 -9.50 3.29 5.25
C GLU A 25 -10.70 3.50 4.33
N PHE A 26 -11.42 4.61 4.52
CA PHE A 26 -12.53 4.96 3.64
C PHE A 26 -12.08 5.15 2.20
N TYR A 27 -10.93 5.78 2.00
CA TYR A 27 -10.39 6.00 0.68
C TYR A 27 -10.09 4.69 -0.05
N VAL A 28 -9.42 3.74 0.61
CA VAL A 28 -9.14 2.44 0.00
C VAL A 28 -10.43 1.71 -0.38
N LEU A 29 -11.39 1.64 0.53
CA LEU A 29 -12.63 0.89 0.33
C LEU A 29 -13.58 1.56 -0.66
N LYS A 30 -13.76 2.89 -0.57
CA LYS A 30 -14.86 3.61 -1.22
C LYS A 30 -14.40 4.57 -2.32
N GLY A 31 -13.10 4.85 -2.44
CA GLY A 31 -12.56 5.84 -3.37
C GLY A 31 -12.79 7.28 -2.94
N HIS A 32 -12.31 8.20 -3.80
CA HIS A 32 -12.36 9.64 -3.53
C HIS A 32 -13.78 10.13 -3.19
N ASP A 33 -14.79 9.77 -3.98
CA ASP A 33 -16.15 10.31 -3.82
C ASP A 33 -17.01 9.53 -2.82
N GLY A 34 -16.54 8.36 -2.36
CA GLY A 34 -17.30 7.43 -1.52
C GLY A 34 -17.36 7.79 -0.03
N PHE A 35 -16.77 8.90 0.42
CA PHE A 35 -16.83 9.34 1.82
C PHE A 35 -16.79 10.85 1.97
N SER A 36 -17.22 11.34 3.14
CA SER A 36 -17.26 12.75 3.51
C SER A 36 -16.64 13.01 4.88
N PHE A 37 -16.43 14.27 5.22
CA PHE A 37 -16.03 14.66 6.59
C PHE A 37 -17.08 14.28 7.64
N GLY A 38 -18.36 14.17 7.25
CA GLY A 38 -19.42 13.67 8.14
C GLY A 38 -19.22 12.20 8.51
N ASP A 39 -18.85 11.36 7.53
CA ASP A 39 -18.61 9.94 7.77
C ASP A 39 -17.41 9.74 8.71
N ILE A 40 -16.32 10.47 8.48
CA ILE A 40 -15.14 10.43 9.36
C ILE A 40 -15.52 10.90 10.77
N ALA A 41 -16.25 12.03 10.89
CA ALA A 41 -16.68 12.58 12.17
C ALA A 41 -17.49 11.58 13.00
N THR A 42 -18.37 10.83 12.34
CA THR A 42 -19.18 9.77 12.97
C THR A 42 -18.30 8.68 13.56
N VAL A 43 -17.31 8.19 12.82
CA VAL A 43 -16.42 7.09 13.25
C VAL A 43 -15.55 7.50 14.44
N ILE A 44 -14.96 8.70 14.41
CA ILE A 44 -14.02 9.13 15.48
C ILE A 44 -14.70 9.80 16.66
N GLY A 45 -16.03 10.01 16.60
CA GLY A 45 -16.80 10.63 17.69
C GLY A 45 -16.54 12.15 17.82
N THR A 46 -16.38 12.86 16.69
CA THR A 46 -16.16 14.31 16.67
C THR A 46 -17.20 15.02 15.80
N THR A 47 -16.99 16.30 15.52
CA THR A 47 -17.88 17.08 14.64
C THR A 47 -17.24 17.32 13.28
N ARG A 48 -18.07 17.46 12.22
CA ARG A 48 -17.61 17.86 10.89
C ARG A 48 -16.82 19.20 10.93
N ALA A 49 -17.24 20.12 11.79
CA ALA A 49 -16.55 21.41 11.97
C ALA A 49 -15.13 21.24 12.52
N ASN A 50 -14.90 20.29 13.44
CA ASN A 50 -13.56 19.99 13.93
C ASN A 50 -12.66 19.44 12.82
N ILE A 51 -13.16 18.58 11.94
CA ILE A 51 -12.37 18.08 10.79
C ILE A 51 -12.04 19.20 9.82
N HIS A 52 -13.00 20.11 9.54
CA HIS A 52 -12.72 21.33 8.76
C HIS A 52 -11.65 22.21 9.41
N HIS A 53 -11.63 22.30 10.73
CA HIS A 53 -10.57 23.04 11.43
C HIS A 53 -9.18 22.44 11.18
N HIS A 54 -9.05 21.10 11.15
CA HIS A 54 -7.77 20.41 10.92
C HIS A 54 -7.29 20.41 9.46
N PHE A 55 -8.20 20.33 8.50
CA PHE A 55 -7.86 20.07 7.09
C PHE A 55 -8.42 21.11 6.11
N GLY A 56 -9.24 22.04 6.55
CA GLY A 56 -9.88 23.05 5.70
C GLY A 56 -10.92 22.45 4.75
N ASN A 57 -10.51 21.58 3.85
CA ASN A 57 -11.39 20.90 2.88
C ASN A 57 -10.89 19.49 2.52
N LYS A 58 -11.74 18.74 1.81
CA LYS A 58 -11.43 17.35 1.43
C LYS A 58 -10.23 17.25 0.49
N SER A 59 -10.06 18.22 -0.42
CA SER A 59 -8.91 18.22 -1.33
C SER A 59 -7.60 18.34 -0.58
N GLN A 60 -7.53 19.14 0.47
CA GLN A 60 -6.33 19.23 1.30
C GLN A 60 -6.05 17.92 2.07
N LEU A 61 -7.09 17.31 2.66
CA LEU A 61 -6.96 15.98 3.27
C LEU A 61 -6.46 14.95 2.25
N MET A 62 -7.00 14.95 1.04
CA MET A 62 -6.58 14.01 0.00
C MET A 62 -5.13 14.20 -0.43
N LYS A 63 -4.64 15.45 -0.55
CA LYS A 63 -3.22 15.72 -0.84
C LYS A 63 -2.30 15.09 0.21
N GLU A 64 -2.64 15.23 1.47
CA GLU A 64 -1.86 14.62 2.55
C GLU A 64 -1.95 13.10 2.55
N LEU A 65 -3.12 12.52 2.27
CA LEU A 65 -3.27 11.07 2.15
C LEU A 65 -2.47 10.51 0.97
N ILE A 66 -2.45 11.18 -0.17
CA ILE A 66 -1.64 10.78 -1.34
C ILE A 66 -0.16 10.73 -0.96
N GLU A 67 0.34 11.77 -0.27
CA GLU A 67 1.72 11.81 0.18
C GLU A 67 2.03 10.71 1.21
N ASP A 68 1.17 10.51 2.20
CA ASP A 68 1.34 9.44 3.19
C ASP A 68 1.35 8.04 2.53
N ILE A 69 0.46 7.80 1.55
CA ILE A 69 0.42 6.54 0.80
C ILE A 69 1.74 6.32 0.06
N ALA A 70 2.26 7.35 -0.61
CA ALA A 70 3.51 7.26 -1.35
C ALA A 70 4.70 7.02 -0.43
N VAL A 71 4.86 7.84 0.60
CA VAL A 71 5.97 7.74 1.57
C VAL A 71 5.97 6.37 2.27
N ASN A 72 4.80 5.89 2.71
CA ASN A 72 4.68 4.58 3.34
C ASN A 72 4.98 3.44 2.36
N ALA A 73 4.57 3.55 1.10
CA ALA A 73 4.90 2.57 0.07
C ALA A 73 6.41 2.55 -0.22
N GLU A 74 7.04 3.71 -0.42
CA GLU A 74 8.48 3.84 -0.65
C GLU A 74 9.29 3.25 0.51
N ALA A 75 8.90 3.53 1.76
CA ALA A 75 9.56 2.99 2.94
C ALA A 75 9.51 1.44 2.99
N ARG A 76 8.33 0.84 2.70
CA ARG A 76 8.19 -0.63 2.65
C ARG A 76 8.98 -1.25 1.50
N ILE A 77 8.99 -0.63 0.33
CA ILE A 77 9.80 -1.08 -0.82
C ILE A 77 11.27 -1.15 -0.43
N VAL A 78 11.80 -0.08 0.17
CA VAL A 78 13.19 -0.04 0.66
C VAL A 78 13.42 -1.13 1.72
N GLN A 79 12.49 -1.29 2.66
CA GLN A 79 12.59 -2.30 3.71
C GLN A 79 12.66 -3.73 3.14
N HIS A 80 11.86 -4.06 2.12
CA HIS A 80 11.84 -5.40 1.53
C HIS A 80 13.02 -5.67 0.61
N TRP A 81 13.39 -4.70 -0.23
CA TRP A 81 14.32 -4.91 -1.33
C TRP A 81 15.75 -4.48 -1.04
N MET A 82 16.01 -3.66 -0.01
CA MET A 82 17.35 -3.16 0.33
C MET A 82 17.95 -3.80 1.59
N LYS A 83 17.36 -4.86 2.15
CA LYS A 83 17.94 -5.60 3.28
C LYS A 83 19.25 -6.27 2.86
N GLY A 84 20.39 -5.93 3.48
CA GLY A 84 21.73 -6.32 3.08
C GLY A 84 21.96 -7.82 2.92
N SER A 85 21.63 -8.65 3.93
CA SER A 85 21.95 -10.09 3.98
C SER A 85 20.82 -11.05 3.55
N ALA A 86 19.64 -10.54 3.17
CA ALA A 86 18.54 -11.40 2.79
C ALA A 86 18.72 -11.95 1.36
N SER A 87 18.47 -13.25 1.16
CA SER A 87 18.41 -13.85 -0.18
C SER A 87 17.26 -13.27 -1.00
N PHE A 88 17.30 -13.46 -2.31
CA PHE A 88 16.21 -12.98 -3.18
C PHE A 88 14.89 -13.66 -2.86
N ALA A 89 14.89 -14.95 -2.53
CA ALA A 89 13.72 -15.70 -2.07
C ALA A 89 13.10 -15.10 -0.80
N GLN A 90 13.95 -14.75 0.18
CA GLN A 90 13.48 -14.10 1.42
C GLN A 90 12.86 -12.70 1.16
N ARG A 91 13.40 -11.94 0.21
CA ARG A 91 12.83 -10.64 -0.18
C ARG A 91 11.47 -10.80 -0.88
N LEU A 92 11.35 -11.81 -1.77
CA LEU A 92 10.07 -12.16 -2.40
C LEU A 92 9.02 -12.56 -1.37
N ALA A 93 9.40 -13.40 -0.40
CA ALA A 93 8.50 -13.81 0.69
C ALA A 93 8.03 -12.60 1.52
N ALA A 94 8.95 -11.72 1.92
CA ALA A 94 8.61 -10.51 2.66
C ALA A 94 7.65 -9.59 1.89
N GLN A 95 7.84 -9.45 0.57
CA GLN A 95 6.92 -8.69 -0.28
C GLN A 95 5.54 -9.37 -0.36
N LEU A 96 5.50 -10.69 -0.48
CA LEU A 96 4.25 -11.46 -0.53
C LEU A 96 3.47 -11.35 0.79
N ASP A 97 4.17 -11.43 1.93
CA ASP A 97 3.58 -11.28 3.26
C ASP A 97 3.01 -9.87 3.47
N ASP A 98 3.71 -8.83 2.98
CA ASP A 98 3.22 -7.45 3.02
C ASP A 98 1.94 -7.29 2.20
N LEU A 99 1.89 -7.82 0.97
CA LEU A 99 0.68 -7.82 0.15
C LEU A 99 -0.47 -8.55 0.82
N LYS A 100 -0.18 -9.71 1.43
CA LYS A 100 -1.17 -10.51 2.16
C LYS A 100 -1.75 -9.74 3.35
N SER A 101 -0.91 -9.04 4.11
CA SER A 101 -1.37 -8.24 5.26
C SER A 101 -2.35 -7.13 4.85
N PHE A 102 -2.12 -6.49 3.68
CA PHE A 102 -3.07 -5.53 3.12
C PHE A 102 -4.35 -6.20 2.65
N TYR A 103 -4.24 -7.34 1.95
CA TYR A 103 -5.41 -8.08 1.50
C TYR A 103 -6.29 -8.49 2.69
N ASP A 104 -5.71 -9.12 3.72
CA ASP A 104 -6.42 -9.60 4.90
C ASP A 104 -7.09 -8.47 5.71
N ARG A 105 -6.51 -7.27 5.70
CA ARG A 105 -7.10 -6.12 6.38
C ARG A 105 -8.47 -5.73 5.82
N TYR A 106 -8.68 -5.88 4.52
CA TYR A 106 -9.89 -5.43 3.83
C TYR A 106 -10.79 -6.58 3.36
N ASN A 107 -10.31 -7.83 3.36
CA ASN A 107 -11.03 -9.01 2.90
C ASN A 107 -10.97 -10.07 4.01
N GLN A 108 -11.84 -9.88 5.03
CA GLN A 108 -11.83 -10.69 6.24
C GLN A 108 -12.71 -11.94 6.14
N ASN A 109 -13.65 -11.97 5.19
CA ASN A 109 -14.54 -13.08 4.96
C ASN A 109 -14.18 -13.81 3.67
N ASP A 110 -14.46 -15.11 3.63
CA ASP A 110 -14.25 -15.89 2.42
C ASP A 110 -15.08 -15.34 1.25
N GLY A 111 -14.41 -15.15 0.11
CA GLY A 111 -15.04 -14.59 -1.07
C GLY A 111 -15.17 -13.05 -1.12
N ASP A 112 -14.69 -12.33 -0.10
CA ASP A 112 -14.61 -10.87 -0.15
C ASP A 112 -13.78 -10.40 -1.36
N ARG A 113 -14.23 -9.32 -2.02
CA ARG A 113 -13.62 -8.77 -3.26
C ARG A 113 -13.35 -7.27 -3.15
N HIS A 114 -13.06 -6.80 -1.95
CA HIS A 114 -12.80 -5.38 -1.71
C HIS A 114 -11.46 -4.95 -2.33
N VAL A 115 -11.41 -3.70 -2.76
CA VAL A 115 -10.13 -3.05 -3.06
C VAL A 115 -9.35 -2.95 -1.75
N TRP A 116 -8.09 -3.38 -1.78
CA TRP A 116 -7.23 -3.42 -0.61
C TRP A 116 -5.90 -2.68 -0.79
N SER A 117 -5.52 -2.38 -2.03
CA SER A 117 -4.27 -1.68 -2.33
C SER A 117 -4.48 -0.17 -2.45
N PRO A 118 -3.88 0.64 -1.55
CA PRO A 118 -3.94 2.11 -1.66
C PRO A 118 -3.38 2.63 -2.99
N LEU A 119 -2.30 2.01 -3.51
CA LEU A 119 -1.71 2.39 -4.80
C LEU A 119 -2.62 2.04 -5.99
N SER A 120 -3.35 0.92 -5.91
CA SER A 120 -4.35 0.58 -6.93
C SER A 120 -5.51 1.56 -6.91
N ARG A 121 -5.96 1.97 -5.73
CA ARG A 121 -6.98 2.99 -5.58
C ARG A 121 -6.52 4.34 -6.14
N LEU A 122 -5.28 4.77 -5.88
CA LEU A 122 -4.73 5.99 -6.47
C LEU A 122 -4.76 5.96 -8.01
N ARG A 123 -4.42 4.81 -8.62
CA ARG A 123 -4.46 4.65 -10.08
C ARG A 123 -5.87 4.75 -10.64
N HIS A 124 -6.83 4.15 -9.94
CA HIS A 124 -8.25 4.21 -10.34
C HIS A 124 -8.79 5.64 -10.30
N ASP A 125 -8.41 6.40 -9.28
CA ASP A 125 -8.94 7.74 -9.04
C ASP A 125 -8.09 8.86 -9.68
N LEU A 126 -7.09 8.53 -10.52
CA LEU A 126 -6.25 9.53 -11.22
C LEU A 126 -7.03 10.64 -11.93
N PRO A 127 -8.17 10.35 -12.62
CA PRO A 127 -8.94 11.42 -13.29
C PRO A 127 -9.44 12.50 -12.34
N VAL A 128 -9.65 12.17 -11.07
CA VAL A 128 -10.16 13.09 -10.03
C VAL A 128 -9.02 13.71 -9.22
N LEU A 129 -7.97 12.95 -8.95
CA LEU A 129 -6.87 13.36 -8.07
C LEU A 129 -5.79 14.18 -8.79
N GLY A 130 -5.68 14.05 -10.12
CA GLY A 130 -4.81 14.87 -10.93
C GLY A 130 -3.31 14.67 -10.73
N ALA A 131 -2.55 15.75 -10.91
CA ALA A 131 -1.09 15.73 -11.01
C ALA A 131 -0.39 15.25 -9.74
N GLU A 132 -0.93 15.52 -8.55
CA GLU A 132 -0.35 15.09 -7.30
C GLU A 132 -0.30 13.56 -7.19
N ALA A 133 -1.38 12.87 -7.59
CA ALA A 133 -1.43 11.42 -7.58
C ALA A 133 -0.52 10.80 -8.66
N VAL A 134 -0.40 11.45 -9.83
CA VAL A 134 0.54 11.04 -10.88
C VAL A 134 1.96 11.10 -10.36
N ALA A 135 2.39 12.23 -9.81
CA ALA A 135 3.74 12.41 -9.28
C ALA A 135 4.07 11.43 -8.13
N ALA A 136 3.10 11.18 -7.23
CA ALA A 136 3.25 10.20 -6.16
C ALA A 136 3.47 8.77 -6.70
N LEU A 137 2.68 8.35 -7.70
CA LEU A 137 2.83 7.04 -8.34
C LEU A 137 4.14 6.91 -9.11
N GLU A 138 4.60 7.97 -9.78
CA GLU A 138 5.89 7.99 -10.48
C GLU A 138 7.05 7.79 -9.49
N ARG A 139 7.04 8.49 -8.35
CA ARG A 139 8.05 8.31 -7.28
C ARG A 139 8.09 6.88 -6.76
N VAL A 140 6.92 6.32 -6.43
CA VAL A 140 6.81 4.93 -5.94
C VAL A 140 7.35 3.96 -6.99
N ASN A 141 6.99 4.12 -8.27
CA ASN A 141 7.48 3.27 -9.35
C ASN A 141 9.00 3.37 -9.52
N ALA A 142 9.55 4.58 -9.49
CA ALA A 142 11.00 4.80 -9.58
C ALA A 142 11.74 4.16 -8.39
N THR A 143 11.15 4.20 -7.21
CA THR A 143 11.71 3.54 -6.01
C THR A 143 11.68 2.01 -6.17
N TYR A 144 10.61 1.43 -6.70
CA TYR A 144 10.57 0.00 -7.02
C TYR A 144 11.65 -0.39 -8.02
N ASP A 145 11.73 0.31 -9.14
CA ASP A 145 12.68 -0.01 -10.20
C ASP A 145 14.12 0.01 -9.67
N ARG A 146 14.47 1.04 -8.91
CA ARG A 146 15.80 1.18 -8.31
C ARG A 146 16.10 0.06 -7.31
N CYS A 147 15.20 -0.18 -6.37
CA CYS A 147 15.43 -1.14 -5.28
C CYS A 147 15.41 -2.59 -5.78
N LEU A 148 14.49 -2.93 -6.68
CA LEU A 148 14.41 -4.27 -7.25
C LEU A 148 15.60 -4.56 -8.16
N LYS A 149 16.01 -3.61 -9.01
CA LYS A 149 17.19 -3.75 -9.86
C LYS A 149 18.46 -3.99 -9.02
N HIS A 150 18.62 -3.24 -7.93
CA HIS A 150 19.71 -3.45 -6.98
C HIS A 150 19.65 -4.86 -6.37
N ALA A 151 18.46 -5.30 -5.89
CA ALA A 151 18.30 -6.61 -5.28
C ALA A 151 18.61 -7.76 -6.25
N VAL A 152 18.13 -7.68 -7.49
CA VAL A 152 18.41 -8.68 -8.55
C VAL A 152 19.90 -8.72 -8.88
N THR A 153 20.55 -7.57 -9.06
CA THR A 153 21.99 -7.49 -9.35
C THR A 153 22.82 -8.12 -8.22
N SER A 154 22.49 -7.78 -6.96
CA SER A 154 23.16 -8.35 -5.79
C SER A 154 22.96 -9.86 -5.68
N ALA A 155 21.75 -10.34 -5.97
CA ALA A 155 21.42 -11.77 -5.93
C ALA A 155 22.14 -12.56 -7.04
N LEU A 156 22.29 -11.99 -8.22
CA LEU A 156 23.11 -12.59 -9.31
C LEU A 156 24.58 -12.71 -8.89
N GLN A 157 25.13 -11.67 -8.27
CA GLN A 157 26.53 -11.68 -7.78
C GLN A 157 26.73 -12.71 -6.67
N ALA A 158 25.71 -12.93 -5.83
CA ALA A 158 25.74 -13.93 -4.77
C ALA A 158 25.47 -15.35 -5.25
N GLY A 159 25.05 -15.57 -6.50
CA GLY A 159 24.63 -16.88 -7.03
C GLY A 159 23.27 -17.35 -6.53
N ASP A 160 22.45 -16.43 -6.01
CA ASP A 160 21.07 -16.70 -5.55
C ASP A 160 20.07 -16.87 -6.71
N LEU A 161 20.43 -16.40 -7.91
CA LEU A 161 19.62 -16.48 -9.12
C LEU A 161 20.38 -17.19 -10.23
N ARG A 162 19.65 -17.66 -11.25
CA ARG A 162 20.27 -18.22 -12.45
C ARG A 162 21.11 -17.14 -13.16
N ALA A 163 22.26 -17.56 -13.69
CA ALA A 163 23.22 -16.66 -14.31
C ALA A 163 22.73 -15.98 -15.61
N ASP A 164 21.71 -16.55 -16.28
CA ASP A 164 21.11 -16.04 -17.52
C ASP A 164 19.99 -15.01 -17.29
N VAL A 165 19.63 -14.73 -16.03
CA VAL A 165 18.59 -13.76 -15.66
C VAL A 165 19.04 -12.34 -15.96
N GLN A 166 18.21 -11.58 -16.67
CA GLN A 166 18.45 -10.18 -16.96
C GLN A 166 17.73 -9.30 -15.92
N PRO A 167 18.44 -8.42 -15.18
CA PRO A 167 17.84 -7.59 -14.13
C PRO A 167 16.66 -6.76 -14.62
N ASP A 168 16.76 -6.15 -15.79
CA ASP A 168 15.70 -5.30 -16.33
C ASP A 168 14.43 -6.10 -16.69
N ASP A 169 14.56 -7.36 -17.09
CA ASP A 169 13.41 -8.22 -17.39
C ASP A 169 12.69 -8.63 -16.10
N VAL A 170 13.44 -8.94 -15.04
CA VAL A 170 12.85 -9.22 -13.72
C VAL A 170 12.09 -8.00 -13.20
N VAL A 171 12.66 -6.80 -13.33
CA VAL A 171 12.01 -5.54 -12.93
C VAL A 171 10.69 -5.36 -13.67
N ARG A 172 10.67 -5.55 -15.00
CA ARG A 172 9.45 -5.41 -15.82
C ARG A 172 8.38 -6.42 -15.42
N ILE A 173 8.75 -7.70 -15.34
CA ILE A 173 7.82 -8.78 -14.99
C ILE A 173 7.25 -8.54 -13.58
N PHE A 174 8.12 -8.20 -12.61
CA PHE A 174 7.71 -8.00 -11.24
C PHE A 174 6.76 -6.80 -11.09
N ARG A 175 7.01 -5.70 -11.79
CA ARG A 175 6.09 -4.55 -11.82
C ARG A 175 4.71 -4.92 -12.34
N ILE A 176 4.63 -5.67 -13.45
CA ILE A 176 3.36 -6.15 -14.00
C ILE A 176 2.67 -7.07 -12.99
N THR A 177 3.41 -7.99 -12.37
CA THR A 177 2.91 -8.86 -11.32
C THR A 177 2.26 -8.08 -10.19
N LEU A 178 2.94 -7.07 -9.64
CA LEU A 178 2.39 -6.23 -8.57
C LEU A 178 1.14 -5.45 -8.99
N LEU A 179 1.11 -4.95 -10.22
CA LEU A 179 -0.06 -4.24 -10.75
C LEU A 179 -1.27 -5.15 -10.91
N SER A 180 -1.03 -6.43 -11.19
CA SER A 180 -2.08 -7.44 -11.41
C SER A 180 -2.64 -8.01 -10.09
N CYS A 181 -1.92 -7.92 -8.96
CA CYS A 181 -2.35 -8.52 -7.71
C CYS A 181 -3.75 -8.06 -7.24
N PRO A 182 -4.07 -6.74 -7.18
CA PRO A 182 -5.39 -6.32 -6.71
C PRO A 182 -6.54 -6.78 -7.62
N PRO A 183 -6.51 -6.61 -8.96
CA PRO A 183 -7.58 -7.11 -9.80
C PRO A 183 -7.74 -8.64 -9.74
N MET A 184 -6.65 -9.41 -9.66
CA MET A 184 -6.74 -10.88 -9.53
C MET A 184 -7.56 -11.30 -8.32
N THR A 185 -7.36 -10.66 -7.17
CA THR A 185 -8.15 -10.99 -5.97
C THR A 185 -9.58 -10.51 -6.07
N GLN A 186 -9.87 -9.42 -6.77
CA GLN A 186 -11.24 -8.97 -7.04
C GLN A 186 -11.98 -9.95 -7.97
N ASP A 187 -11.28 -10.52 -8.95
CA ASP A 187 -11.86 -11.50 -9.86
C ASP A 187 -12.12 -12.85 -9.18
N THR A 188 -11.19 -13.32 -8.36
CA THR A 188 -11.23 -14.66 -7.78
C THR A 188 -11.83 -14.72 -6.38
N GLY A 189 -11.81 -13.63 -5.61
CA GLY A 189 -12.15 -13.60 -4.18
C GLY A 189 -11.11 -14.32 -3.31
N SER A 190 -9.89 -14.54 -3.81
CA SER A 190 -8.86 -15.31 -3.12
C SER A 190 -7.46 -14.73 -3.33
N PHE A 191 -6.61 -14.86 -2.33
CA PHE A 191 -5.19 -14.49 -2.41
C PHE A 191 -4.32 -15.60 -3.01
N GLN A 192 -4.87 -16.80 -3.21
CA GLN A 192 -4.11 -17.99 -3.62
C GLN A 192 -3.39 -17.81 -4.96
N GLU A 193 -4.05 -17.17 -5.94
CA GLU A 193 -3.44 -16.93 -7.26
C GLU A 193 -2.20 -16.03 -7.17
N ILE A 194 -2.17 -15.07 -6.26
CA ILE A 194 -0.97 -14.24 -6.01
C ILE A 194 0.16 -15.10 -5.47
N GLN A 195 -0.12 -15.99 -4.53
CA GLN A 195 0.88 -16.92 -3.99
C GLN A 195 1.46 -17.83 -5.07
N LEU A 196 0.60 -18.37 -5.93
CA LEU A 196 1.03 -19.21 -7.06
C LEU A 196 1.88 -18.42 -8.07
N LEU A 197 1.50 -17.17 -8.36
CA LEU A 197 2.24 -16.29 -9.26
C LEU A 197 3.63 -15.93 -8.72
N PHE A 198 3.75 -15.60 -7.44
CA PHE A 198 5.05 -15.35 -6.78
C PHE A 198 5.93 -16.60 -6.76
N GLY A 199 5.34 -17.78 -6.51
CA GLY A 199 6.04 -19.05 -6.61
C GLY A 199 6.55 -19.35 -8.03
N ALA A 200 5.74 -19.06 -9.05
CA ALA A 200 6.15 -19.19 -10.44
C ALA A 200 7.31 -18.23 -10.78
N LEU A 201 7.21 -16.98 -10.34
CA LEU A 201 8.27 -15.98 -10.53
C LEU A 201 9.59 -16.44 -9.87
N ALA A 202 9.52 -16.92 -8.62
CA ALA A 202 10.70 -17.44 -7.92
C ALA A 202 11.38 -18.59 -8.70
N ARG A 203 10.59 -19.54 -9.22
CA ARG A 203 11.12 -20.64 -10.05
C ARG A 203 11.74 -20.13 -11.36
N THR A 204 11.10 -19.16 -12.00
CA THR A 204 11.57 -18.61 -13.28
C THR A 204 12.93 -17.96 -13.15
N VAL A 205 13.21 -17.28 -12.03
CA VAL A 205 14.51 -16.64 -11.79
C VAL A 205 15.51 -17.53 -11.04
N GLY A 206 15.11 -18.73 -10.63
CA GLY A 206 15.95 -19.68 -9.88
C GLY A 206 16.08 -19.39 -8.39
N ALA A 207 15.22 -18.56 -7.81
CA ALA A 207 15.20 -18.21 -6.39
C ALA A 207 14.46 -19.28 -5.57
N ILE A 208 15.04 -20.50 -5.49
CA ILE A 208 14.38 -21.68 -4.88
C ILE A 208 15.00 -22.03 -3.50
N LYS A 209 15.97 -21.26 -3.04
CA LYS A 209 16.70 -21.54 -1.78
C LYS A 209 16.25 -20.66 -0.64
#